data_d83efee18abe5d37cce2c5129716c451
#
_entry.id   d83efee18abe5d37cce2c5129716c451
#
_cell.length_a   1.000
_cell.length_b   1.000
_cell.length_c   1.000
_cell.angle_alpha   90.00
_cell.angle_beta   90.00
_cell.angle_gamma   90.00
#
_symmetry.space_group_name_H-M   'P 1'
#
loop_
_entity.id
_entity.type
_entity.pdbx_description
1 polymer ?
#
loop_
_entity_poly.entity_id
_entity_poly.type
_entity_poly.pdbx_seq_one_letter_code
_entity_poly.pdbx_strand_id
1 'polypeptide(L)'
;MTFFYPNRINDFWRVMGFIFLGDRDALWDNENRRFELDAIKRLLDKEGIALWDTAMAVRRLKDNASDKFLEIVEPIDLAALLAAHPTITDVIATGEKAASVVAAQAGVEVPAIGAPVDCCVGRFPIRLWRMPSTSRAYPLSLEKKADAYRRVFGR
;
A
#
# COMPACT_ATOMS: atom_id res chain seq x y z
N MET A 1 -11.25 10.98 -10.15
CA MET A 1 -9.92 10.33 -10.21
C MET A 1 -10.08 8.82 -10.11
N THR A 2 -9.49 8.09 -11.06
CA THR A 2 -9.61 6.63 -11.15
C THR A 2 -8.35 5.87 -10.73
N PHE A 3 -7.37 6.59 -10.17
CA PHE A 3 -6.13 6.00 -9.70
C PHE A 3 -6.31 5.42 -8.28
N PHE A 4 -5.25 4.80 -7.72
CA PHE A 4 -5.30 4.20 -6.38
C PHE A 4 -5.60 5.24 -5.30
N TYR A 5 -6.39 4.84 -4.31
CA TYR A 5 -6.77 5.69 -3.16
C TYR A 5 -7.33 7.06 -3.56
N PRO A 6 -8.36 7.11 -4.43
CA PRO A 6 -8.88 8.40 -4.91
C PRO A 6 -9.66 9.19 -3.85
N ASN A 7 -10.11 8.52 -2.79
CA ASN A 7 -10.96 9.11 -1.79
C ASN A 7 -10.13 9.74 -0.66
N ARG A 8 -10.46 10.99 -0.28
CA ARG A 8 -9.77 11.70 0.78
C ARG A 8 -9.90 11.02 2.16
N ILE A 9 -10.84 10.11 2.35
CA ILE A 9 -10.94 9.33 3.60
C ILE A 9 -9.84 8.28 3.74
N ASN A 10 -9.02 8.07 2.72
CA ASN A 10 -7.81 7.26 2.82
C ASN A 10 -6.59 8.18 2.93
N ASP A 11 -5.72 7.91 3.87
CA ASP A 11 -4.57 8.77 4.18
C ASP A 11 -3.31 8.45 3.36
N PHE A 12 -3.36 7.51 2.41
CA PHE A 12 -2.16 7.05 1.71
C PHE A 12 -1.39 8.23 1.07
N TRP A 13 -2.06 9.06 0.28
CA TRP A 13 -1.39 10.19 -0.38
C TRP A 13 -1.00 11.30 0.59
N ARG A 14 -1.70 11.42 1.70
CA ARG A 14 -1.30 12.35 2.78
C ARG A 14 -0.03 11.87 3.47
N VAL A 15 0.09 10.55 3.71
CA VAL A 15 1.31 9.95 4.24
C VAL A 15 2.48 10.16 3.27
N MET A 16 2.26 9.88 1.98
CA MET A 16 3.30 10.08 0.96
C MET A 16 3.72 11.54 0.85
N GLY A 17 2.77 12.46 0.81
CA GLY A 17 3.08 13.89 0.78
C GLY A 17 3.85 14.34 2.01
N PHE A 18 3.46 13.86 3.18
CA PHE A 18 4.15 14.20 4.43
C PHE A 18 5.60 13.69 4.43
N ILE A 19 5.84 12.45 4.00
CA ILE A 19 7.17 11.84 4.02
C ILE A 19 8.12 12.48 2.99
N PHE A 20 7.66 12.61 1.74
CA PHE A 20 8.53 12.98 0.62
C PHE A 20 8.54 14.47 0.32
N LEU A 21 7.46 15.18 0.63
CA LEU A 21 7.28 16.59 0.29
C LEU A 21 7.15 17.51 1.52
N GLY A 22 7.14 16.94 2.72
CA GLY A 22 7.05 17.69 3.96
C GLY A 22 5.69 18.32 4.24
N ASP A 23 4.65 17.94 3.48
CA ASP A 23 3.32 18.52 3.61
C ASP A 23 2.27 17.45 3.28
N ARG A 24 1.39 17.18 4.25
CA ARG A 24 0.32 16.18 4.09
C ARG A 24 -0.66 16.52 2.96
N ASP A 25 -0.79 17.78 2.60
CA ASP A 25 -1.70 18.24 1.56
C ASP A 25 -0.99 18.57 0.24
N ALA A 26 0.31 18.24 0.12
CA ALA A 26 1.09 18.56 -1.08
C ALA A 26 0.54 17.95 -2.36
N LEU A 27 -0.15 16.81 -2.26
CA LEU A 27 -0.73 16.11 -3.40
C LEU A 27 -2.24 16.35 -3.54
N TRP A 28 -2.80 17.24 -2.75
CA TRP A 28 -4.22 17.56 -2.76
C TRP A 28 -4.48 18.88 -3.46
N ASP A 29 -5.43 18.88 -4.41
CA ASP A 29 -5.93 20.09 -5.08
C ASP A 29 -7.20 20.54 -4.38
N ASN A 30 -7.09 21.58 -3.56
CA ASN A 30 -8.21 22.08 -2.78
C ASN A 30 -9.30 22.78 -3.62
N GLU A 31 -8.92 23.36 -4.76
CA GLU A 31 -9.88 24.03 -5.64
C GLU A 31 -10.82 23.02 -6.30
N ASN A 32 -10.25 21.93 -6.83
CA ASN A 32 -11.00 20.90 -7.53
C ASN A 32 -11.42 19.75 -6.63
N ARG A 33 -11.04 19.78 -5.34
CA ARG A 33 -11.39 18.80 -4.32
C ARG A 33 -11.02 17.37 -4.73
N ARG A 34 -9.78 17.20 -5.20
CA ARG A 34 -9.24 15.92 -5.66
C ARG A 34 -7.72 15.88 -5.48
N PHE A 35 -7.15 14.68 -5.50
CA PHE A 35 -5.70 14.54 -5.54
C PHE A 35 -5.15 14.89 -6.92
N GLU A 36 -3.95 15.47 -6.95
CA GLU A 36 -3.27 15.84 -8.19
C GLU A 36 -2.58 14.62 -8.80
N LEU A 37 -3.23 13.99 -9.77
CA LEU A 37 -2.77 12.73 -10.37
C LEU A 37 -1.38 12.87 -11.00
N ASP A 38 -1.11 13.95 -11.71
CA ASP A 38 0.19 14.15 -12.35
C ASP A 38 1.32 14.28 -11.33
N ALA A 39 1.07 14.99 -10.22
CA ALA A 39 2.03 15.13 -9.13
C ALA A 39 2.30 13.77 -8.47
N ILE A 40 1.25 12.96 -8.27
CA ILE A 40 1.36 11.61 -7.73
C ILE A 40 2.23 10.74 -8.63
N LYS A 41 1.98 10.73 -9.93
CA LYS A 41 2.75 9.93 -10.88
C LYS A 41 4.22 10.33 -10.91
N ARG A 42 4.51 11.63 -10.88
CA ARG A 42 5.88 12.12 -10.82
C ARG A 42 6.59 11.66 -9.54
N LEU A 43 5.90 11.71 -8.40
CA LEU A 43 6.46 11.26 -7.14
C LEU A 43 6.78 9.77 -7.17
N LEU A 44 5.85 8.95 -7.64
CA LEU A 44 6.05 7.50 -7.72
C LEU A 44 7.23 7.13 -8.64
N ASP A 45 7.32 7.79 -9.79
CA ASP A 45 8.42 7.57 -10.72
C ASP A 45 9.77 7.98 -10.11
N LYS A 46 9.81 9.13 -9.46
CA LYS A 46 11.03 9.63 -8.82
C LYS A 46 11.51 8.73 -7.70
N GLU A 47 10.59 8.21 -6.89
CA GLU A 47 10.92 7.40 -5.71
C GLU A 47 10.96 5.89 -6.02
N GLY A 48 10.67 5.49 -7.26
CA GLY A 48 10.72 4.09 -7.66
C GLY A 48 9.63 3.24 -7.01
N ILE A 49 8.43 3.78 -6.85
CA ILE A 49 7.31 3.11 -6.20
C ILE A 49 6.29 2.69 -7.25
N ALA A 50 5.89 1.41 -7.22
CA ALA A 50 4.78 0.90 -8.01
C ALA A 50 3.64 0.47 -7.09
N LEU A 51 2.41 0.65 -7.53
CA LEU A 51 1.23 0.28 -6.76
C LEU A 51 0.46 -0.83 -7.47
N TRP A 52 -0.15 -1.71 -6.70
CA TRP A 52 -1.01 -2.76 -7.21
C TRP A 52 -2.00 -3.22 -6.14
N ASP A 53 -3.14 -3.74 -6.57
CA ASP A 53 -4.12 -4.31 -5.65
C ASP A 53 -3.79 -5.76 -5.32
N THR A 54 -4.07 -6.20 -4.10
CA THR A 54 -3.87 -7.58 -3.68
C THR A 54 -4.97 -8.53 -4.16
N ALA A 55 -6.04 -8.00 -4.74
CA ALA A 55 -7.15 -8.80 -5.22
C ALA A 55 -7.51 -8.43 -6.65
N MET A 56 -7.73 -9.44 -7.49
CA MET A 56 -8.28 -9.25 -8.84
C MET A 56 -9.79 -9.10 -8.79
N ALA A 57 -10.44 -9.75 -7.83
CA ALA A 57 -11.86 -9.63 -7.59
C ALA A 57 -12.16 -9.73 -6.09
N VAL A 58 -13.08 -8.92 -5.61
CA VAL A 58 -13.49 -8.92 -4.20
C VAL A 58 -15.01 -8.92 -4.11
N ARG A 59 -15.51 -9.45 -2.99
CA ARG A 59 -16.91 -9.33 -2.60
C ARG A 59 -16.97 -8.51 -1.32
N ARG A 60 -17.76 -7.47 -1.32
CA ARG A 60 -17.93 -6.63 -0.14
C ARG A 60 -18.94 -7.28 0.80
N LEU A 61 -18.51 -7.55 2.01
CA LEU A 61 -19.38 -8.08 3.06
C LEU A 61 -20.03 -6.89 3.81
N LYS A 62 -21.29 -7.01 4.19
CA LYS A 62 -22.03 -6.00 4.98
C LYS A 62 -22.02 -4.59 4.37
N ASP A 63 -21.81 -4.48 3.07
CA ASP A 63 -21.83 -3.20 2.35
C ASP A 63 -21.03 -2.11 3.09
N ASN A 64 -19.79 -2.42 3.48
CA ASN A 64 -18.92 -1.55 4.26
C ASN A 64 -17.62 -1.30 3.50
N ALA A 65 -17.10 -0.07 3.57
CA ALA A 65 -15.85 0.31 2.90
C ALA A 65 -14.58 -0.12 3.63
N SER A 66 -14.68 -0.67 4.85
CA SER A 66 -13.53 -1.16 5.59
C SER A 66 -12.99 -2.45 4.97
N ASP A 67 -11.66 -2.55 4.82
CA ASP A 67 -11.00 -3.71 4.22
C ASP A 67 -11.32 -5.01 4.95
N LYS A 68 -11.54 -4.98 6.25
CA LYS A 68 -11.86 -6.18 7.02
C LYS A 68 -13.19 -6.84 6.64
N PHE A 69 -14.07 -6.12 5.94
CA PHE A 69 -15.35 -6.62 5.46
C PHE A 69 -15.33 -6.99 3.98
N LEU A 70 -14.15 -7.08 3.38
CA LEU A 70 -13.98 -7.55 2.00
C LEU A 70 -13.63 -9.04 2.01
N GLU A 71 -14.25 -9.78 1.10
CA GLU A 71 -13.88 -11.15 0.80
C GLU A 71 -13.08 -11.18 -0.49
N ILE A 72 -11.84 -11.68 -0.44
CA ILE A 72 -11.01 -11.80 -1.64
C ILE A 72 -11.43 -13.06 -2.37
N VAL A 73 -12.08 -12.87 -3.51
CA VAL A 73 -12.56 -13.96 -4.37
C VAL A 73 -11.44 -14.48 -5.25
N GLU A 74 -10.62 -13.58 -5.78
CA GLU A 74 -9.50 -13.94 -6.64
C GLU A 74 -8.27 -13.09 -6.23
N PRO A 75 -7.27 -13.67 -5.53
CA PRO A 75 -6.08 -12.94 -5.15
C PRO A 75 -5.15 -12.69 -6.35
N ILE A 76 -4.34 -11.65 -6.24
CA ILE A 76 -3.31 -11.35 -7.22
C ILE A 76 -2.31 -12.52 -7.35
N ASP A 77 -1.82 -12.76 -8.56
CA ASP A 77 -0.68 -13.64 -8.79
C ASP A 77 0.61 -12.83 -8.65
N LEU A 78 1.15 -12.79 -7.44
CA LEU A 78 2.33 -11.97 -7.15
C LEU A 78 3.58 -12.48 -7.86
N ALA A 79 3.73 -13.79 -8.03
CA ALA A 79 4.86 -14.35 -8.76
C ALA A 79 4.90 -13.87 -10.21
N ALA A 80 3.75 -13.82 -10.88
CA ALA A 80 3.64 -13.31 -12.24
C ALA A 80 3.99 -11.81 -12.31
N LEU A 81 3.54 -11.03 -11.32
CA LEU A 81 3.83 -9.61 -11.23
C LEU A 81 5.34 -9.37 -11.05
N LEU A 82 5.98 -10.13 -10.16
CA LEU A 82 7.42 -10.01 -9.93
C LEU A 82 8.24 -10.45 -11.14
N ALA A 83 7.76 -11.45 -11.89
CA ALA A 83 8.40 -11.87 -13.15
C ALA A 83 8.38 -10.75 -14.19
N ALA A 84 7.28 -10.00 -14.24
CA ALA A 84 7.15 -8.85 -15.14
C ALA A 84 7.98 -7.63 -14.70
N HIS A 85 8.31 -7.54 -13.40
CA HIS A 85 9.04 -6.42 -12.82
C HIS A 85 10.20 -6.91 -11.94
N PRO A 86 11.26 -7.47 -12.54
CA PRO A 86 12.32 -8.18 -11.79
C PRO A 86 13.21 -7.26 -10.94
N THR A 87 13.07 -5.96 -11.03
CA THR A 87 13.82 -5.00 -10.20
C THR A 87 13.18 -4.77 -8.82
N ILE A 88 11.99 -5.31 -8.57
CA ILE A 88 11.32 -5.17 -7.27
C ILE A 88 12.07 -6.02 -6.24
N THR A 89 12.48 -5.38 -5.14
CA THR A 89 13.17 -6.03 -4.02
C THR A 89 12.33 -6.02 -2.73
N ASP A 90 11.45 -5.04 -2.59
CA ASP A 90 10.61 -4.84 -1.41
C ASP A 90 9.15 -4.83 -1.82
N VAL A 91 8.34 -5.57 -1.06
CA VAL A 91 6.88 -5.58 -1.23
C VAL A 91 6.27 -5.05 0.06
N ILE A 92 5.50 -3.99 -0.07
CA ILE A 92 4.90 -3.28 1.07
C ILE A 92 3.41 -3.52 1.05
N ALA A 93 2.91 -4.20 2.08
CA ALA A 93 1.48 -4.46 2.23
C ALA A 93 0.85 -3.41 3.16
N THR A 94 -0.15 -2.71 2.65
CA THR A 94 -0.83 -1.65 3.40
C THR A 94 -2.02 -2.23 4.16
N GLY A 95 -1.76 -2.80 5.32
CA GLY A 95 -2.77 -3.37 6.19
C GLY A 95 -2.69 -4.88 6.29
N GLU A 96 -3.48 -5.44 7.20
CA GLU A 96 -3.44 -6.87 7.52
C GLU A 96 -3.91 -7.76 6.37
N LYS A 97 -4.98 -7.36 5.67
CA LYS A 97 -5.55 -8.16 4.58
C LYS A 97 -4.54 -8.32 3.45
N ALA A 98 -3.93 -7.22 3.03
CA ALA A 98 -2.91 -7.25 2.00
C ALA A 98 -1.69 -8.09 2.44
N ALA A 99 -1.25 -7.91 3.68
CA ALA A 99 -0.13 -8.68 4.23
C ALA A 99 -0.43 -10.19 4.25
N SER A 100 -1.66 -10.57 4.58
CA SER A 100 -2.09 -11.97 4.59
C SER A 100 -2.02 -12.61 3.21
N VAL A 101 -2.44 -11.88 2.18
CA VAL A 101 -2.38 -12.38 0.78
C VAL A 101 -0.94 -12.62 0.36
N VAL A 102 -0.05 -11.66 0.61
CA VAL A 102 1.36 -11.78 0.22
C VAL A 102 2.06 -12.88 1.04
N ALA A 103 1.83 -12.93 2.34
CA ALA A 103 2.43 -13.93 3.22
C ALA A 103 2.04 -15.35 2.80
N ALA A 104 0.77 -15.56 2.43
CA ALA A 104 0.30 -16.86 1.95
C ALA A 104 1.03 -17.29 0.68
N GLN A 105 1.25 -16.37 -0.26
CA GLN A 105 1.96 -16.67 -1.50
C GLN A 105 3.47 -16.86 -1.29
N ALA A 106 4.03 -16.25 -0.26
CA ALA A 106 5.44 -16.43 0.10
C ALA A 106 5.69 -17.62 1.04
N GLY A 107 4.62 -18.26 1.54
CA GLY A 107 4.75 -19.38 2.46
C GLY A 107 5.29 -19.00 3.84
N VAL A 108 5.02 -17.79 4.30
CA VAL A 108 5.47 -17.29 5.60
C VAL A 108 4.28 -16.80 6.42
N GLU A 109 4.48 -16.63 7.72
CA GLU A 109 3.48 -16.01 8.58
C GLU A 109 3.40 -14.52 8.31
N VAL A 110 2.24 -13.92 8.59
CA VAL A 110 2.05 -12.47 8.45
C VAL A 110 3.01 -11.75 9.41
N PRO A 111 3.89 -10.87 8.91
CA PRO A 111 4.85 -10.19 9.77
C PRO A 111 4.17 -9.17 10.70
N ALA A 112 4.88 -8.81 11.76
CA ALA A 112 4.46 -7.70 12.62
C ALA A 112 4.62 -6.38 11.86
N ILE A 113 3.81 -5.39 12.25
CA ILE A 113 3.89 -4.05 11.65
C ILE A 113 5.30 -3.48 11.83
N GLY A 114 5.91 -3.06 10.73
CA GLY A 114 7.23 -2.43 10.73
C GLY A 114 8.41 -3.38 10.89
N ALA A 115 8.18 -4.70 10.94
CA ALA A 115 9.23 -5.71 11.06
C ALA A 115 9.34 -6.49 9.74
N PRO A 116 10.30 -6.18 8.86
CA PRO A 116 10.39 -6.83 7.55
C PRO A 116 10.83 -8.29 7.68
N VAL A 117 10.37 -9.10 6.74
CA VAL A 117 10.72 -10.53 6.64
C VAL A 117 11.27 -10.80 5.26
N ASP A 118 12.45 -11.42 5.20
CA ASP A 118 13.02 -11.89 3.94
C ASP A 118 12.34 -13.21 3.56
N CYS A 119 11.82 -13.29 2.33
CA CYS A 119 11.10 -14.45 1.85
C CYS A 119 11.17 -14.52 0.32
N CYS A 120 10.62 -15.61 -0.25
CA CYS A 120 10.56 -15.79 -1.69
C CYS A 120 9.11 -16.03 -2.13
N VAL A 121 8.70 -15.35 -3.19
CA VAL A 121 7.43 -15.64 -3.89
C VAL A 121 7.82 -16.37 -5.16
N GLY A 122 7.54 -17.69 -5.21
CA GLY A 122 8.12 -18.55 -6.23
C GLY A 122 9.64 -18.52 -6.13
N ARG A 123 10.31 -18.13 -7.22
CA ARG A 123 11.78 -18.01 -7.27
C ARG A 123 12.28 -16.58 -6.98
N PHE A 124 11.40 -15.64 -6.67
CA PHE A 124 11.76 -14.23 -6.52
C PHE A 124 11.97 -13.89 -5.06
N PRO A 125 13.21 -13.58 -4.64
CA PRO A 125 13.47 -13.13 -3.28
C PRO A 125 12.97 -11.70 -3.09
N ILE A 126 12.27 -11.47 -1.99
CA ILE A 126 11.75 -10.16 -1.62
C ILE A 126 11.88 -9.93 -0.12
N ARG A 127 11.78 -8.68 0.28
CA ARG A 127 11.56 -8.30 1.67
C ARG A 127 10.11 -7.86 1.81
N LEU A 128 9.36 -8.56 2.66
CA LEU A 128 7.95 -8.26 2.90
C LEU A 128 7.82 -7.34 4.10
N TRP A 129 7.12 -6.23 3.91
CA TRP A 129 6.80 -5.27 4.95
C TRP A 129 5.30 -5.24 5.17
N ARG A 130 4.88 -5.28 6.44
CA ARG A 130 3.49 -4.98 6.80
C ARG A 130 3.42 -3.58 7.39
N MET A 131 2.59 -2.73 6.80
CA MET A 131 2.35 -1.37 7.28
C MET A 131 0.94 -1.25 7.86
N PRO A 132 0.69 -0.25 8.72
CA PRO A 132 -0.67 0.01 9.18
C PRO A 132 -1.56 0.41 8.01
N SER A 133 -2.85 0.11 8.11
CA SER A 133 -3.82 0.54 7.10
C SER A 133 -3.81 2.06 6.99
N THR A 134 -3.94 2.57 5.78
CA THR A 134 -4.05 4.01 5.50
C THR A 134 -5.49 4.51 5.53
N SER A 135 -6.47 3.63 5.72
CA SER A 135 -7.86 4.02 5.91
C SER A 135 -7.98 4.91 7.15
N ARG A 136 -8.78 5.98 7.07
CA ARG A 136 -9.06 6.81 8.25
C ARG A 136 -9.82 6.09 9.34
N ALA A 137 -10.52 5.01 8.99
CA ALA A 137 -11.17 4.16 9.99
C ALA A 137 -10.17 3.40 10.87
N TYR A 138 -8.91 3.27 10.44
CA TYR A 138 -7.86 2.64 11.23
C TYR A 138 -7.40 3.60 12.34
N PRO A 139 -7.47 3.19 13.63
CA PRO A 139 -7.27 4.10 14.77
C PRO A 139 -5.80 4.43 15.03
N LEU A 140 -5.19 5.14 14.12
CA LEU A 140 -3.79 5.59 14.22
C LEU A 140 -3.69 6.98 13.59
N SER A 141 -2.95 7.88 14.23
CA SER A 141 -2.76 9.24 13.71
C SER A 141 -1.97 9.23 12.40
N LEU A 142 -2.15 10.29 11.61
CA LEU A 142 -1.40 10.45 10.35
C LEU A 142 0.11 10.45 10.60
N GLU A 143 0.56 11.11 11.65
CA GLU A 143 1.99 11.20 12.00
C GLU A 143 2.56 9.82 12.32
N LYS A 144 1.82 9.00 13.06
CA LYS A 144 2.27 7.64 13.39
C LYS A 144 2.23 6.71 12.18
N LYS A 145 1.24 6.86 11.30
CA LYS A 145 1.23 6.16 10.03
C LYS A 145 2.47 6.52 9.19
N ALA A 146 2.77 7.82 9.10
CA ALA A 146 3.94 8.28 8.37
C ALA A 146 5.24 7.75 8.97
N ASP A 147 5.37 7.70 10.29
CA ASP A 147 6.55 7.15 10.95
C ASP A 147 6.79 5.68 10.58
N ALA A 148 5.72 4.89 10.52
CA ALA A 148 5.83 3.49 10.12
C ALA A 148 6.33 3.37 8.67
N TYR A 149 5.75 4.13 7.74
CA TYR A 149 6.15 4.09 6.34
C TYR A 149 7.56 4.63 6.09
N ARG A 150 8.03 5.58 6.90
CA ARG A 150 9.41 6.09 6.79
C ARG A 150 10.44 5.00 6.95
N ARG A 151 10.19 3.99 7.76
CA ARG A 151 11.12 2.87 7.94
C ARG A 151 11.39 2.14 6.64
N VAL A 152 10.37 1.97 5.81
CA VAL A 152 10.51 1.31 4.51
C VAL A 152 11.33 2.17 3.55
N PHE A 153 11.03 3.46 3.50
CA PHE A 153 11.64 4.37 2.52
C PHE A 153 12.96 4.96 2.97
N GLY A 154 13.38 4.72 4.22
CA GLY A 154 14.64 5.25 4.75
C GLY A 154 14.66 6.77 4.94
N ARG A 155 13.51 7.36 5.23
CA ARG A 155 13.37 8.82 5.34
C ARG A 155 13.18 9.30 6.77
#